data_ef503e77988274169ed4b5c3aadfecb9
#
_entry.id   ef503e77988274169ed4b5c3aadfecb9
#
_cell.length_a   1.000
_cell.length_b   1.000
_cell.length_c   1.000
_cell.angle_alpha   90.00
_cell.angle_beta   90.00
_cell.angle_gamma   90.00
#
_symmetry.space_group_name_H-M   'P 1'
#
loop_
_entity.id
_entity.type
_entity.pdbx_description
1 polymer ?
#
loop_
_entity_poly.entity_id
_entity_poly.type
_entity_poly.pdbx_seq_one_letter_code
_entity_poly.pdbx_strand_id
1 'polypeptide(L)'
;AHFGFGMKIIFSDPYMPSDEVIKKYDATPCSSVEEVLEKADFVSIHCPGGESTYHLMNKERIGMMKKGAYLINSSRGDVIDNDALIEALKNKTIAGAGLDVFEGEPELNPGFLDCENAVLLPHLGSASIETRIAMGMRVLENMEAFYNNQEPGDRVV
;
A
#
# COMPACT_ATOMS: atom_id res chain seq x y z
N ALA A 1 9.95 1.99 -10.44
CA ALA A 1 10.56 0.64 -10.46
C ALA A 1 11.03 0.28 -11.87
N HIS A 2 10.13 0.08 -12.86
CA HIS A 2 10.52 -0.40 -14.22
C HIS A 2 11.51 0.53 -14.93
N PHE A 3 11.11 1.78 -15.21
CA PHE A 3 11.94 2.70 -16.02
C PHE A 3 13.21 3.21 -15.32
N GLY A 4 13.19 3.37 -13.98
CA GLY A 4 14.34 3.90 -13.25
C GLY A 4 15.33 2.84 -12.80
N PHE A 5 14.86 1.66 -12.45
CA PHE A 5 15.68 0.59 -11.86
C PHE A 5 15.71 -0.69 -12.69
N GLY A 6 15.02 -0.74 -13.84
CA GLY A 6 14.94 -1.94 -14.67
C GLY A 6 14.26 -3.15 -13.98
N MET A 7 13.45 -2.90 -12.97
CA MET A 7 12.75 -3.97 -12.26
C MET A 7 11.68 -4.60 -13.13
N LYS A 8 11.56 -5.91 -13.07
CA LYS A 8 10.42 -6.64 -13.64
C LYS A 8 9.21 -6.44 -12.74
N ILE A 9 8.06 -6.16 -13.36
CA ILE A 9 6.80 -5.97 -12.64
C ILE A 9 5.95 -7.22 -12.77
N ILE A 10 5.54 -7.78 -11.64
CA ILE A 10 4.49 -8.79 -11.54
C ILE A 10 3.38 -8.23 -10.65
N PHE A 11 2.12 -8.59 -10.90
CA PHE A 11 1.00 -8.06 -10.14
C PHE A 11 -0.16 -9.05 -10.03
N SER A 12 -0.96 -8.87 -8.98
CA SER A 12 -2.28 -9.49 -8.82
C SER A 12 -3.27 -8.39 -8.47
N ASP A 13 -4.32 -8.26 -9.26
CA ASP A 13 -5.37 -7.26 -9.08
C ASP A 13 -6.71 -7.88 -9.53
N PRO A 14 -7.80 -7.74 -8.76
CA PRO A 14 -9.12 -8.20 -9.20
C PRO A 14 -9.63 -7.46 -10.43
N TYR A 15 -9.11 -6.25 -10.70
CA TYR A 15 -9.43 -5.44 -11.87
C TYR A 15 -8.22 -5.39 -12.82
N MET A 16 -8.27 -6.18 -13.88
CA MET A 16 -7.18 -6.27 -14.83
C MET A 16 -6.96 -4.92 -15.54
N PRO A 17 -5.72 -4.35 -15.49
CA PRO A 17 -5.36 -3.17 -16.26
C PRO A 17 -5.49 -3.42 -17.77
N SER A 18 -5.60 -2.33 -18.56
CA SER A 18 -5.62 -2.46 -20.02
C SER A 18 -4.33 -3.05 -20.58
N ASP A 19 -4.42 -3.73 -21.73
CA ASP A 19 -3.25 -4.28 -22.42
C ASP A 19 -2.19 -3.24 -22.72
N GLU A 20 -2.58 -1.98 -22.96
CA GLU A 20 -1.69 -0.85 -23.17
C GLU A 20 -0.82 -0.58 -21.94
N VAL A 21 -1.44 -0.57 -20.77
CA VAL A 21 -0.75 -0.37 -19.48
C VAL A 21 0.19 -1.54 -19.19
N ILE A 22 -0.28 -2.77 -19.38
CA ILE A 22 0.53 -3.98 -19.18
C ILE A 22 1.77 -3.95 -20.06
N LYS A 23 1.61 -3.67 -21.35
CA LYS A 23 2.72 -3.57 -22.31
C LYS A 23 3.68 -2.41 -22.00
N LYS A 24 3.14 -1.24 -21.61
CA LYS A 24 3.97 -0.06 -21.30
C LYS A 24 4.97 -0.33 -20.17
N TYR A 25 4.58 -1.13 -19.18
CA TYR A 25 5.41 -1.45 -18.02
C TYR A 25 6.05 -2.84 -18.09
N ASP A 26 5.89 -3.56 -19.18
CA ASP A 26 6.34 -4.97 -19.31
C ASP A 26 5.90 -5.80 -18.09
N ALA A 27 4.65 -5.58 -17.67
CA ALA A 27 4.11 -6.17 -16.47
C ALA A 27 3.52 -7.56 -16.73
N THR A 28 3.70 -8.48 -15.81
CA THR A 28 3.16 -9.86 -15.92
C THR A 28 2.08 -10.07 -14.86
N PRO A 29 0.84 -10.38 -15.24
CA PRO A 29 -0.20 -10.75 -14.29
C PRO A 29 0.10 -12.09 -13.64
N CYS A 30 -0.16 -12.18 -12.35
CA CYS A 30 -0.17 -13.42 -11.57
C CYS A 30 -1.61 -13.86 -11.29
N SER A 31 -1.83 -15.15 -11.12
CA SER A 31 -3.15 -15.72 -10.87
C SER A 31 -3.69 -15.44 -9.47
N SER A 32 -2.80 -15.13 -8.52
CA SER A 32 -3.16 -14.87 -7.13
C SER A 32 -2.13 -13.97 -6.43
N VAL A 33 -2.49 -13.48 -5.23
CA VAL A 33 -1.58 -12.76 -4.35
C VAL A 33 -0.42 -13.65 -3.93
N GLU A 34 -0.69 -14.90 -3.60
CA GLU A 34 0.31 -15.88 -3.16
C GLU A 34 1.39 -16.06 -4.22
N GLU A 35 1.02 -16.15 -5.50
CA GLU A 35 1.99 -16.25 -6.60
C GLU A 35 2.91 -15.02 -6.67
N VAL A 36 2.39 -13.82 -6.39
CA VAL A 36 3.21 -12.61 -6.28
C VAL A 36 4.18 -12.71 -5.12
N LEU A 37 3.70 -13.13 -3.94
CA LEU A 37 4.51 -13.20 -2.72
C LEU A 37 5.70 -14.15 -2.86
N GLU A 38 5.49 -15.30 -3.47
CA GLU A 38 6.54 -16.31 -3.71
C GLU A 38 7.64 -15.84 -4.67
N LYS A 39 7.29 -14.94 -5.61
CA LYS A 39 8.19 -14.53 -6.70
C LYS A 39 8.86 -13.18 -6.50
N ALA A 40 8.19 -12.26 -5.78
CA ALA A 40 8.64 -10.88 -5.64
C ALA A 40 9.84 -10.74 -4.71
N ASP A 41 10.72 -9.79 -5.05
CA ASP A 41 11.78 -9.31 -4.16
C ASP A 41 11.34 -8.05 -3.41
N PHE A 42 10.41 -7.29 -3.99
CA PHE A 42 9.73 -6.16 -3.35
C PHE A 42 8.21 -6.33 -3.56
N VAL A 43 7.48 -6.43 -2.47
CA VAL A 43 6.02 -6.49 -2.46
C VAL A 43 5.49 -5.11 -2.07
N SER A 44 4.74 -4.46 -2.95
CA SER A 44 4.13 -3.15 -2.69
C SER A 44 2.62 -3.26 -2.72
N ILE A 45 1.98 -2.83 -1.63
CA ILE A 45 0.52 -2.89 -1.44
C ILE A 45 -0.10 -1.60 -1.98
N HIS A 46 -1.15 -1.75 -2.81
CA HIS A 46 -1.89 -0.64 -3.42
C HIS A 46 -3.41 -0.81 -3.38
N CYS A 47 -3.92 -1.83 -2.66
CA CYS A 47 -5.35 -2.04 -2.49
C CYS A 47 -5.94 -1.05 -1.47
N PRO A 48 -7.25 -0.75 -1.54
CA PRO A 48 -7.94 0.00 -0.49
C PRO A 48 -7.96 -0.80 0.81
N GLY A 49 -8.16 -0.12 1.94
CA GLY A 49 -8.51 -0.75 3.21
C GLY A 49 -9.98 -1.17 3.26
N GLY A 50 -10.37 -1.81 4.35
CA GLY A 50 -11.73 -2.24 4.63
C GLY A 50 -11.88 -3.75 4.71
N GLU A 51 -13.12 -4.21 4.93
CA GLU A 51 -13.42 -5.60 5.28
C GLU A 51 -12.84 -6.64 4.30
N SER A 52 -12.90 -6.36 2.99
CA SER A 52 -12.42 -7.29 1.96
C SER A 52 -10.91 -7.45 1.88
N THR A 53 -10.17 -6.51 2.46
CA THR A 53 -8.69 -6.48 2.44
C THR A 53 -8.09 -6.43 3.84
N TYR A 54 -8.96 -6.53 4.87
CA TYR A 54 -8.53 -6.57 6.26
C TYR A 54 -7.58 -7.75 6.49
N HIS A 55 -6.39 -7.45 7.01
CA HIS A 55 -5.33 -8.42 7.22
C HIS A 55 -5.03 -9.31 5.99
N LEU A 56 -5.14 -8.70 4.78
CA LEU A 56 -4.73 -9.37 3.54
C LEU A 56 -3.33 -9.96 3.67
N MET A 57 -2.42 -9.22 4.31
CA MET A 57 -1.08 -9.66 4.67
C MET A 57 -1.07 -10.16 6.13
N ASN A 58 -1.56 -11.37 6.31
CA ASN A 58 -1.52 -12.10 7.57
C ASN A 58 -0.21 -12.90 7.73
N LYS A 59 -0.06 -13.59 8.85
CA LYS A 59 1.12 -14.40 9.17
C LYS A 59 1.45 -15.43 8.09
N GLU A 60 0.44 -16.09 7.54
CA GLU A 60 0.62 -17.13 6.51
C GLU A 60 1.20 -16.51 5.23
N ARG A 61 0.59 -15.44 4.73
CA ARG A 61 1.04 -14.75 3.51
C ARG A 61 2.40 -14.08 3.66
N ILE A 62 2.68 -13.46 4.80
CA ILE A 62 4.02 -12.93 5.09
C ILE A 62 5.06 -14.06 5.07
N GLY A 63 4.71 -15.24 5.59
CA GLY A 63 5.57 -16.42 5.55
C GLY A 63 5.84 -16.99 4.15
N MET A 64 5.00 -16.67 3.14
CA MET A 64 5.20 -17.07 1.73
C MET A 64 6.19 -16.17 1.00
N MET A 65 6.52 -14.99 1.55
CA MET A 65 7.49 -14.08 0.94
C MET A 65 8.90 -14.67 0.99
N LYS A 66 9.73 -14.29 0.01
CA LYS A 66 11.13 -14.66 0.04
C LYS A 66 11.83 -14.08 1.27
N LYS A 67 12.77 -14.83 1.85
CA LYS A 67 13.57 -14.37 3.00
C LYS A 67 14.31 -13.04 2.75
N GLY A 68 14.70 -12.76 1.50
CA GLY A 68 15.34 -11.51 1.09
C GLY A 68 14.39 -10.42 0.64
N ALA A 69 13.07 -10.65 0.70
CA ALA A 69 12.07 -9.71 0.20
C ALA A 69 11.76 -8.58 1.19
N TYR A 70 11.31 -7.46 0.64
CA TYR A 70 10.84 -6.30 1.37
C TYR A 70 9.34 -6.09 1.16
N LEU A 71 8.61 -5.77 2.25
CA LEU A 71 7.19 -5.41 2.21
C LEU A 71 7.03 -3.90 2.32
N ILE A 72 6.32 -3.29 1.37
CA ILE A 72 6.08 -1.84 1.33
C ILE A 72 4.57 -1.60 1.44
N ASN A 73 4.15 -0.77 2.40
CA ASN A 73 2.77 -0.35 2.52
C ASN A 73 2.66 1.18 2.65
N SER A 74 2.09 1.79 1.61
CA SER A 74 1.70 3.20 1.59
C SER A 74 0.20 3.36 1.23
N SER A 75 -0.59 2.30 1.41
CA SER A 75 -2.02 2.29 1.11
C SER A 75 -2.87 2.51 2.37
N ARG A 76 -3.14 1.45 3.13
CA ARG A 76 -3.88 1.49 4.40
C ARG A 76 -3.30 0.50 5.40
N GLY A 77 -3.30 0.88 6.69
CA GLY A 77 -2.68 0.11 7.74
C GLY A 77 -3.37 -1.23 8.03
N ASP A 78 -4.70 -1.25 7.99
CA ASP A 78 -5.54 -2.42 8.25
C ASP A 78 -5.36 -3.59 7.26
N VAL A 79 -4.64 -3.35 6.16
CA VAL A 79 -4.31 -4.40 5.18
C VAL A 79 -3.23 -5.37 5.70
N ILE A 80 -2.45 -4.97 6.70
CA ILE A 80 -1.40 -5.80 7.30
C ILE A 80 -1.74 -6.12 8.75
N ASP A 81 -1.65 -7.38 9.14
CA ASP A 81 -1.60 -7.80 10.53
C ASP A 81 -0.28 -7.32 11.16
N ASN A 82 -0.35 -6.28 11.99
CA ASN A 82 0.81 -5.64 12.61
C ASN A 82 1.64 -6.63 13.44
N ASP A 83 0.98 -7.48 14.23
CA ASP A 83 1.69 -8.41 15.13
C ASP A 83 2.40 -9.49 14.32
N ALA A 84 1.78 -9.99 13.25
CA ALA A 84 2.40 -10.93 12.33
C ALA A 84 3.61 -10.33 11.60
N LEU A 85 3.53 -9.05 11.18
CA LEU A 85 4.64 -8.37 10.53
C LEU A 85 5.79 -8.12 11.52
N ILE A 86 5.51 -7.66 12.73
CA ILE A 86 6.51 -7.45 13.78
C ILE A 86 7.25 -8.77 14.10
N GLU A 87 6.50 -9.87 14.23
CA GLU A 87 7.10 -11.20 14.44
C GLU A 87 8.02 -11.58 13.26
N ALA A 88 7.57 -11.38 12.02
CA ALA A 88 8.34 -11.70 10.83
C ALA A 88 9.62 -10.86 10.70
N LEU A 89 9.57 -9.58 11.06
CA LEU A 89 10.72 -8.66 11.06
C LEU A 89 11.75 -9.06 12.12
N LYS A 90 11.32 -9.31 13.37
CA LYS A 90 12.17 -9.74 14.47
C LYS A 90 12.84 -11.09 14.19
N ASN A 91 12.11 -12.03 13.61
CA ASN A 91 12.62 -13.35 13.24
C ASN A 91 13.39 -13.36 11.90
N LYS A 92 13.47 -12.22 11.19
CA LYS A 92 14.10 -12.10 9.87
C LYS A 92 13.52 -13.09 8.85
N THR A 93 12.21 -13.33 8.93
CA THR A 93 11.45 -14.12 7.95
C THR A 93 11.48 -13.43 6.59
N ILE A 94 11.39 -12.09 6.60
CA ILE A 94 11.62 -11.21 5.45
C ILE A 94 12.77 -10.26 5.75
N ALA A 95 13.33 -9.61 4.73
CA ALA A 95 14.49 -8.74 4.90
C ALA A 95 14.15 -7.44 5.63
N GLY A 96 12.97 -6.87 5.35
CA GLY A 96 12.54 -5.63 5.99
C GLY A 96 11.17 -5.15 5.51
N ALA A 97 10.74 -4.02 6.04
CA ALA A 97 9.51 -3.35 5.63
C ALA A 97 9.66 -1.83 5.55
N GLY A 98 8.89 -1.20 4.65
CA GLY A 98 8.71 0.26 4.57
C GLY A 98 7.23 0.58 4.73
N LEU A 99 6.87 1.31 5.79
CA LEU A 99 5.49 1.56 6.16
C LEU A 99 5.24 3.06 6.29
N ASP A 100 4.25 3.58 5.58
CA ASP A 100 3.74 4.96 5.72
C ASP A 100 2.38 4.99 6.42
N VAL A 101 1.79 3.83 6.66
CA VAL A 101 0.45 3.66 7.25
C VAL A 101 0.43 2.49 8.24
N PHE A 102 -0.40 2.60 9.28
CA PHE A 102 -0.48 1.62 10.37
C PHE A 102 -1.93 1.35 10.75
N GLU A 103 -2.22 0.14 11.16
CA GLU A 103 -3.51 -0.18 11.78
C GLU A 103 -3.64 0.56 13.12
N GLY A 104 -4.77 1.25 13.31
CA GLY A 104 -5.05 1.99 14.55
C GLY A 104 -4.48 3.41 14.60
N GLU A 105 -4.02 3.98 13.46
CA GLU A 105 -3.55 5.37 13.43
C GLU A 105 -4.48 6.33 14.21
N PRO A 106 -3.94 7.34 14.93
CA PRO A 106 -2.52 7.74 14.94
C PRO A 106 -1.62 6.95 15.90
N GLU A 107 -2.13 5.93 16.59
CA GLU A 107 -1.35 5.14 17.53
C GLU A 107 -0.53 4.08 16.78
N LEU A 108 0.78 4.07 17.05
CA LEU A 108 1.69 3.07 16.50
C LEU A 108 1.79 1.87 17.45
N ASN A 109 1.68 0.65 16.91
CA ASN A 109 2.04 -0.54 17.68
C ASN A 109 3.53 -0.44 18.11
N PRO A 110 3.82 -0.37 19.43
CA PRO A 110 5.18 -0.13 19.92
C PRO A 110 6.17 -1.22 19.51
N GLY A 111 5.71 -2.42 19.16
CA GLY A 111 6.55 -3.50 18.70
C GLY A 111 7.36 -3.18 17.44
N PHE A 112 6.92 -2.23 16.61
CA PHE A 112 7.67 -1.76 15.45
C PHE A 112 8.94 -0.99 15.82
N LEU A 113 8.97 -0.32 16.98
CA LEU A 113 10.12 0.49 17.41
C LEU A 113 11.37 -0.38 17.69
N ASP A 114 11.17 -1.67 17.93
CA ASP A 114 12.25 -2.64 18.13
C ASP A 114 12.70 -3.32 16.81
N CYS A 115 12.11 -2.96 15.67
CA CYS A 115 12.41 -3.57 14.37
C CYS A 115 13.42 -2.72 13.60
N GLU A 116 14.74 -3.02 13.75
CA GLU A 116 15.82 -2.28 13.07
C GLU A 116 15.75 -2.36 11.53
N ASN A 117 15.02 -3.34 11.00
CA ASN A 117 14.81 -3.56 9.56
C ASN A 117 13.47 -3.01 9.06
N ALA A 118 12.86 -2.08 9.81
CA ALA A 118 11.66 -1.35 9.39
C ALA A 118 11.95 0.15 9.20
N VAL A 119 11.46 0.72 8.10
CA VAL A 119 11.39 2.17 7.88
C VAL A 119 9.96 2.60 8.12
N LEU A 120 9.75 3.48 9.10
CA LEU A 120 8.43 3.94 9.54
C LEU A 120 8.28 5.42 9.21
N LEU A 121 7.22 5.79 8.52
CA LEU A 121 6.87 7.17 8.17
C LEU A 121 5.48 7.51 8.74
N PRO A 122 5.23 8.77 9.14
CA PRO A 122 3.98 9.15 9.79
C PRO A 122 2.91 9.60 8.77
N HIS A 123 2.50 8.72 7.86
CA HIS A 123 1.46 8.94 6.84
C HIS A 123 1.73 10.19 5.98
N LEU A 124 2.88 10.18 5.28
CA LEU A 124 3.39 11.32 4.52
C LEU A 124 2.96 11.38 3.06
N GLY A 125 2.20 10.41 2.56
CA GLY A 125 1.84 10.28 1.14
C GLY A 125 1.27 11.55 0.49
N SER A 126 0.57 12.40 1.27
CA SER A 126 0.00 13.68 0.81
C SER A 126 0.46 14.88 1.66
N ALA A 127 1.63 14.80 2.30
CA ALA A 127 2.05 15.75 3.33
C ALA A 127 2.80 16.99 2.80
N SER A 128 2.93 17.19 1.48
CA SER A 128 3.48 18.45 0.97
C SER A 128 2.51 19.61 1.18
N ILE A 129 3.03 20.83 1.31
CA ILE A 129 2.23 22.05 1.49
C ILE A 129 1.27 22.22 0.31
N GLU A 130 1.75 22.04 -0.91
CA GLU A 130 0.98 22.18 -2.14
C GLU A 130 -0.19 21.18 -2.18
N THR A 131 0.09 19.92 -1.84
CA THR A 131 -0.95 18.88 -1.84
C THR A 131 -2.00 19.14 -0.78
N ARG A 132 -1.61 19.56 0.43
CA ARG A 132 -2.56 19.90 1.50
C ARG A 132 -3.43 21.09 1.15
N ILE A 133 -2.86 22.12 0.51
CA ILE A 133 -3.64 23.25 -0.01
C ILE A 133 -4.60 22.78 -1.10
N ALA A 134 -4.14 21.98 -2.07
CA ALA A 134 -4.98 21.46 -3.14
C ALA A 134 -6.15 20.62 -2.60
N MET A 135 -5.93 19.78 -1.60
CA MET A 135 -6.99 19.01 -0.94
C MET A 135 -8.03 19.93 -0.28
N GLY A 136 -7.57 20.98 0.45
CA GLY A 136 -8.47 21.96 1.05
C GLY A 136 -9.27 22.74 0.02
N MET A 137 -8.65 23.17 -1.07
CA MET A 137 -9.33 23.85 -2.17
C MET A 137 -10.37 22.95 -2.85
N ARG A 138 -10.07 21.66 -3.01
CA ARG A 138 -11.03 20.69 -3.58
C ARG A 138 -12.29 20.54 -2.73
N VAL A 139 -12.15 20.56 -1.40
CA VAL A 139 -13.30 20.57 -0.48
C VAL A 139 -14.17 21.82 -0.73
N LEU A 140 -13.54 23.00 -0.84
CA LEU A 140 -14.26 24.26 -1.09
C LEU A 140 -14.99 24.24 -2.45
N GLU A 141 -14.35 23.72 -3.51
CA GLU A 141 -14.97 23.57 -4.84
C GLU A 141 -16.21 22.67 -4.78
N ASN A 142 -16.15 21.56 -4.09
CA ASN A 142 -17.29 20.65 -3.92
C ASN A 142 -18.42 21.29 -3.09
N MET A 143 -18.08 22.05 -2.04
CA MET A 143 -19.07 22.80 -1.25
C MET A 143 -19.74 23.88 -2.09
N GLU A 144 -18.99 24.65 -2.87
CA GLU A 144 -19.51 25.69 -3.76
C GLU A 144 -20.44 25.10 -4.80
N ALA A 145 -20.06 23.99 -5.44
CA ALA A 145 -20.93 23.28 -6.38
C ALA A 145 -22.25 22.87 -5.72
N PHE A 146 -22.19 22.28 -4.52
CA PHE A 146 -23.38 21.87 -3.79
C PHE A 146 -24.31 23.05 -3.47
N TYR A 147 -23.78 24.18 -2.95
CA TYR A 147 -24.57 25.36 -2.64
C TYR A 147 -25.18 26.04 -3.87
N ASN A 148 -24.54 25.90 -5.03
CA ASN A 148 -25.05 26.39 -6.32
C ASN A 148 -26.00 25.40 -7.02
N ASN A 149 -26.44 24.33 -6.33
CA ASN A 149 -27.25 23.24 -6.89
C ASN A 149 -26.61 22.56 -8.12
N GLN A 150 -25.29 22.52 -8.14
CA GLN A 150 -24.49 21.77 -9.12
C GLN A 150 -24.01 20.46 -8.51
N GLU A 151 -23.70 19.47 -9.34
CA GLU A 151 -23.15 18.19 -8.88
C GLU A 151 -21.69 18.38 -8.43
N PRO A 152 -21.33 18.04 -7.17
CA PRO A 152 -19.94 18.05 -6.75
C PRO A 152 -19.10 17.06 -7.55
N GLY A 153 -17.89 17.49 -7.95
CA GLY A 153 -17.03 16.70 -8.84
C GLY A 153 -16.50 15.39 -8.25
N ASP A 154 -16.50 15.29 -6.90
CA ASP A 154 -15.94 14.12 -6.19
C ASP A 154 -17.02 13.39 -5.35
N ARG A 155 -18.27 13.43 -5.79
CA ARG A 155 -19.36 12.72 -5.14
C ARG A 155 -19.12 11.21 -5.20
N VAL A 156 -19.22 10.52 -4.05
CA VAL A 156 -18.97 9.06 -3.90
C VAL A 156 -20.23 8.26 -3.54
N VAL A 157 -21.37 8.91 -3.34
CA VAL A 157 -22.67 8.31 -2.99
C VAL A 157 -23.80 8.93 -3.82
#